data_d5d592275f972b1a9cd1df850c4212a1
#
_entry.id   d5d592275f972b1a9cd1df850c4212a1
#
_cell.length_a   1.000
_cell.length_b   1.000
_cell.length_c   1.000
_cell.angle_alpha   90.00
_cell.angle_beta   90.00
_cell.angle_gamma   90.00
#
_symmetry.space_group_name_H-M   'P 1'
#
loop_
_entity.id
_entity.type
_entity.pdbx_description
1 polymer ?
#
loop_
_entity_poly.entity_id
_entity_poly.type
_entity_poly.pdbx_seq_one_letter_code
_entity_poly.pdbx_strand_id
1 'polypeptide(L)'
;MEPIIESFTKIDTSTISDALDKLGIDGQCFGIQSNSVSWKIAGRAFTVKYGPVSIEKGTVGDFIDDVKPGEIVVIDNQGRLDCTVWGDIMTGVAKHKGITGTVIDGVCRDTNRILELDYPVFSSSRYMRTGKDRVQVDSIGEAVSIANIRVRPGDIIIGDADGVVVIPQEIEEKVLAVAIEIEGAEHQIRLATEKGMSLKEARSYFNYHSLQTKGE
;
A
#
# COMPACT_ATOMS: atom_id res chain seq x y z
N MET A 1 -3.54 8.92 -15.23
CA MET A 1 -3.51 7.63 -14.47
C MET A 1 -3.57 6.49 -15.47
N GLU A 2 -2.80 5.44 -15.28
CA GLU A 2 -2.84 4.26 -16.14
C GLU A 2 -4.20 3.54 -15.98
N PRO A 3 -4.80 2.97 -17.06
CA PRO A 3 -6.12 2.34 -16.98
C PRO A 3 -6.19 1.19 -15.96
N ILE A 4 -5.11 0.43 -15.80
CA ILE A 4 -5.05 -0.67 -14.83
C ILE A 4 -5.10 -0.16 -13.39
N ILE A 5 -4.36 0.91 -13.08
CA ILE A 5 -4.38 1.56 -11.75
C ILE A 5 -5.77 2.12 -11.47
N GLU A 6 -6.40 2.78 -12.46
CA GLU A 6 -7.78 3.26 -12.33
C GLU A 6 -8.77 2.14 -12.01
N SER A 7 -8.58 0.97 -12.61
CA SER A 7 -9.42 -0.20 -12.32
C SER A 7 -9.26 -0.67 -10.87
N PHE A 8 -8.02 -0.72 -10.36
CA PHE A 8 -7.74 -1.09 -8.98
C PHE A 8 -8.27 -0.08 -7.95
N THR A 9 -8.40 1.21 -8.28
CA THR A 9 -9.00 2.19 -7.32
C THR A 9 -10.43 1.87 -6.94
N LYS A 10 -11.13 1.06 -7.74
CA LYS A 10 -12.55 0.67 -7.55
C LYS A 10 -12.72 -0.59 -6.71
N ILE A 11 -11.63 -1.28 -6.38
CA ILE A 11 -11.62 -2.55 -5.66
C ILE A 11 -10.95 -2.32 -4.29
N ASP A 12 -11.49 -2.91 -3.23
CA ASP A 12 -10.92 -2.77 -1.89
C ASP A 12 -9.76 -3.73 -1.66
N THR A 13 -8.85 -3.37 -0.73
CA THR A 13 -7.65 -4.18 -0.44
C THR A 13 -8.00 -5.59 0.01
N SER A 14 -9.13 -5.81 0.68
CA SER A 14 -9.63 -7.12 1.08
C SER A 14 -9.90 -8.04 -0.13
N THR A 15 -10.61 -7.53 -1.13
CA THR A 15 -10.89 -8.29 -2.37
C THR A 15 -9.60 -8.57 -3.17
N ILE A 16 -8.66 -7.62 -3.20
CA ILE A 16 -7.36 -7.81 -3.84
C ILE A 16 -6.54 -8.85 -3.07
N SER A 17 -6.58 -8.83 -1.73
CA SER A 17 -5.95 -9.84 -0.88
C SER A 17 -6.46 -11.25 -1.21
N ASP A 18 -7.78 -11.42 -1.32
CA ASP A 18 -8.38 -12.71 -1.70
C ASP A 18 -7.94 -13.17 -3.10
N ALA A 19 -7.78 -12.22 -4.04
CA ALA A 19 -7.27 -12.53 -5.38
C ALA A 19 -5.80 -12.98 -5.35
N LEU A 20 -4.96 -12.34 -4.54
CA LEU A 20 -3.57 -12.73 -4.33
C LEU A 20 -3.48 -14.12 -3.69
N ASP A 21 -4.29 -14.39 -2.66
CA ASP A 21 -4.35 -15.70 -2.00
C ASP A 21 -4.76 -16.80 -2.97
N LYS A 22 -5.78 -16.56 -3.80
CA LYS A 22 -6.20 -17.51 -4.86
C LYS A 22 -5.08 -17.82 -5.83
N LEU A 23 -4.23 -16.83 -6.13
CA LEU A 23 -3.07 -16.98 -7.02
C LEU A 23 -1.82 -17.53 -6.32
N GLY A 24 -1.87 -17.73 -4.99
CA GLY A 24 -0.73 -18.21 -4.20
C GLY A 24 0.41 -17.20 -4.06
N ILE A 25 0.08 -15.90 -4.00
CA ILE A 25 1.03 -14.80 -3.99
C ILE A 25 0.87 -14.02 -2.69
N ASP A 26 1.98 -13.84 -1.96
CA ASP A 26 2.03 -12.98 -0.79
C ASP A 26 2.21 -11.52 -1.22
N GLY A 27 1.28 -10.66 -0.82
CA GLY A 27 1.32 -9.22 -1.13
C GLY A 27 0.76 -8.34 -0.01
N GLN A 28 0.26 -8.94 1.07
CA GLN A 28 -0.35 -8.25 2.19
C GLN A 28 0.71 -7.71 3.16
N CYS A 29 0.84 -6.39 3.31
CA CYS A 29 1.80 -5.74 4.19
C CYS A 29 1.31 -5.72 5.64
N PHE A 30 1.52 -6.81 6.38
CA PHE A 30 1.05 -6.95 7.76
C PHE A 30 1.56 -5.83 8.68
N GLY A 31 0.63 -5.19 9.40
CA GLY A 31 0.94 -4.14 10.37
C GLY A 31 1.18 -2.74 9.77
N ILE A 32 1.11 -2.58 8.45
CA ILE A 32 1.11 -1.26 7.80
C ILE A 32 -0.32 -0.77 7.70
N GLN A 33 -0.64 0.33 8.37
CA GLN A 33 -1.98 0.86 8.46
C GLN A 33 -2.07 2.32 8.01
N SER A 34 -3.24 2.70 7.52
CA SER A 34 -3.55 4.08 7.18
C SER A 34 -3.59 4.98 8.43
N ASN A 35 -3.09 6.19 8.33
CA ASN A 35 -3.23 7.19 9.38
C ASN A 35 -4.62 7.87 9.38
N SER A 36 -5.44 7.62 8.36
CA SER A 36 -6.85 7.99 8.28
C SER A 36 -7.64 6.94 7.53
N VAL A 37 -8.76 6.49 8.08
CA VAL A 37 -9.64 5.49 7.45
C VAL A 37 -10.33 5.98 6.17
N SER A 38 -10.30 7.28 5.90
CA SER A 38 -10.86 7.86 4.68
C SER A 38 -9.93 7.79 3.48
N TRP A 39 -8.65 7.46 3.68
CA TRP A 39 -7.68 7.46 2.60
C TRP A 39 -7.70 6.16 1.81
N LYS A 40 -7.67 6.30 0.50
CA LYS A 40 -7.45 5.21 -0.46
C LYS A 40 -6.39 5.65 -1.47
N ILE A 41 -5.42 4.80 -1.74
CA ILE A 41 -4.35 5.04 -2.70
C ILE A 41 -4.22 3.89 -3.70
N ALA A 42 -3.83 4.22 -4.91
CA ALA A 42 -3.40 3.27 -5.93
C ALA A 42 -2.36 3.94 -6.83
N GLY A 43 -1.23 3.29 -7.06
CA GLY A 43 -0.16 3.86 -7.90
C GLY A 43 1.06 2.97 -8.02
N ARG A 44 2.02 3.37 -8.85
CA ARG A 44 3.29 2.69 -9.02
C ARG A 44 4.23 3.00 -7.86
N ALA A 45 4.96 1.99 -7.41
CA ALA A 45 5.95 2.11 -6.35
C ALA A 45 7.20 2.87 -6.81
N PHE A 46 7.54 3.94 -6.09
CA PHE A 46 8.87 4.54 -6.06
C PHE A 46 9.57 4.10 -4.77
N THR A 47 10.56 3.25 -4.88
CA THR A 47 11.16 2.55 -3.73
C THR A 47 12.36 3.27 -3.16
N VAL A 48 12.44 3.35 -1.84
CA VAL A 48 13.54 3.96 -1.08
C VAL A 48 13.92 3.05 0.08
N LYS A 49 15.19 2.73 0.22
CA LYS A 49 15.73 1.96 1.33
C LYS A 49 16.54 2.86 2.26
N TYR A 50 16.29 2.73 3.54
CA TYR A 50 17.08 3.35 4.59
C TYR A 50 17.97 2.34 5.31
N GLY A 51 19.14 2.83 5.73
CA GLY A 51 20.06 2.12 6.60
C GLY A 51 20.54 2.98 7.77
N PRO A 52 21.32 2.42 8.68
CA PRO A 52 21.97 3.19 9.75
C PRO A 52 22.89 4.25 9.16
N VAL A 53 22.99 5.42 9.84
CA VAL A 53 23.91 6.46 9.41
C VAL A 53 25.37 5.95 9.44
N SER A 54 26.11 6.28 8.38
CA SER A 54 27.54 5.96 8.25
C SER A 54 28.42 7.10 8.79
N ILE A 55 29.75 6.89 8.74
CA ILE A 55 30.76 7.93 9.01
C ILE A 55 30.56 9.10 8.04
N GLU A 56 30.37 8.80 6.77
CA GLU A 56 29.94 9.76 5.76
C GLU A 56 28.40 9.84 5.79
N LYS A 57 27.87 10.98 6.24
CA LYS A 57 26.43 11.17 6.39
C LYS A 57 25.76 11.34 5.02
N GLY A 58 24.80 10.49 4.74
CA GLY A 58 23.91 10.61 3.59
C GLY A 58 22.70 11.54 3.88
N THR A 59 21.82 11.67 2.91
CA THR A 59 20.58 12.47 3.00
C THR A 59 19.44 11.67 3.65
N VAL A 60 18.40 12.37 4.10
CA VAL A 60 17.21 11.75 4.73
C VAL A 60 15.97 11.91 3.88
N GLY A 61 15.93 12.85 2.93
CA GLY A 61 14.66 13.14 2.24
C GLY A 61 14.79 13.69 0.83
N ASP A 62 16.00 13.96 0.33
CA ASP A 62 16.21 14.66 -0.96
C ASP A 62 15.70 13.87 -2.15
N PHE A 63 15.51 12.54 -2.03
CA PHE A 63 14.93 11.67 -3.07
C PHE A 63 13.53 12.13 -3.51
N ILE A 64 12.83 12.93 -2.69
CA ILE A 64 11.47 13.37 -3.01
C ILE A 64 11.40 14.17 -4.32
N ASP A 65 12.52 14.80 -4.72
CA ASP A 65 12.61 15.57 -5.96
C ASP A 65 12.54 14.69 -7.21
N ASP A 66 12.92 13.42 -7.12
CA ASP A 66 12.93 12.46 -8.23
C ASP A 66 11.57 11.75 -8.42
N VAL A 67 10.69 11.81 -7.42
CA VAL A 67 9.38 11.14 -7.47
C VAL A 67 8.44 11.86 -8.44
N LYS A 68 7.77 11.09 -9.30
CA LYS A 68 6.83 11.63 -10.30
C LYS A 68 5.41 11.76 -9.74
N PRO A 69 4.60 12.69 -10.29
CA PRO A 69 3.17 12.74 -9.98
C PRO A 69 2.48 11.40 -10.26
N GLY A 70 1.62 10.97 -9.35
CA GLY A 70 0.88 9.70 -9.45
C GLY A 70 1.61 8.47 -8.88
N GLU A 71 2.92 8.57 -8.58
CA GLU A 71 3.65 7.50 -7.90
C GLU A 71 3.34 7.47 -6.40
N ILE A 72 3.64 6.33 -5.77
CA ILE A 72 3.57 6.12 -4.33
C ILE A 72 5.00 5.90 -3.82
N VAL A 73 5.41 6.70 -2.84
CA VAL A 73 6.70 6.51 -2.17
C VAL A 73 6.62 5.31 -1.24
N VAL A 74 7.50 4.34 -1.43
CA VAL A 74 7.56 3.10 -0.64
C VAL A 74 8.89 3.05 0.09
N ILE A 75 8.86 3.19 1.41
CA ILE A 75 10.05 3.34 2.26
C ILE A 75 10.27 2.10 3.12
N ASP A 76 11.37 1.42 2.86
CA ASP A 76 11.92 0.39 3.74
C ASP A 76 12.81 1.06 4.81
N ASN A 77 12.26 1.24 6.00
CA ASN A 77 13.01 1.65 7.18
C ASN A 77 13.26 0.47 8.15
N GLN A 78 13.26 -0.75 7.61
CA GLN A 78 13.58 -1.99 8.32
C GLN A 78 12.66 -2.23 9.54
N GLY A 79 11.39 -1.84 9.47
CA GLY A 79 10.44 -1.97 10.57
C GLY A 79 10.78 -1.12 11.80
N ARG A 80 11.70 -0.14 11.71
CA ARG A 80 12.15 0.64 12.86
C ARG A 80 11.05 1.49 13.46
N LEU A 81 10.90 1.35 14.77
CA LEU A 81 9.92 2.10 15.56
C LEU A 81 10.55 3.21 16.42
N ASP A 82 11.88 3.34 16.42
CA ASP A 82 12.62 4.24 17.28
C ASP A 82 12.99 5.59 16.64
N CYS A 83 12.81 5.73 15.33
CA CYS A 83 12.98 7.00 14.61
C CYS A 83 12.19 7.02 13.29
N THR A 84 11.74 8.21 12.90
CA THR A 84 10.94 8.44 11.70
C THR A 84 11.80 8.86 10.51
N VAL A 85 11.29 8.53 9.31
CA VAL A 85 11.85 8.95 8.00
C VAL A 85 10.89 9.85 7.22
N TRP A 86 9.73 10.20 7.81
CA TRP A 86 8.69 11.00 7.16
C TRP A 86 8.03 11.97 8.16
N GLY A 87 7.80 13.21 7.72
CA GLY A 87 7.14 14.25 8.48
C GLY A 87 6.44 15.28 7.61
N ASP A 88 6.08 16.42 8.18
CA ASP A 88 5.24 17.45 7.56
C ASP A 88 5.87 18.13 6.35
N ILE A 89 7.17 18.40 6.36
CA ILE A 89 7.87 19.06 5.24
C ILE A 89 7.81 18.18 4.00
N MET A 90 8.17 16.89 4.13
CA MET A 90 8.11 15.94 3.03
C MET A 90 6.67 15.75 2.54
N THR A 91 5.71 15.70 3.46
CA THR A 91 4.28 15.65 3.13
C THR A 91 3.84 16.85 2.29
N GLY A 92 4.26 18.07 2.65
CA GLY A 92 3.94 19.27 1.89
C GLY A 92 4.52 19.25 0.47
N VAL A 93 5.77 18.82 0.33
CA VAL A 93 6.42 18.66 -0.98
C VAL A 93 5.71 17.59 -1.81
N ALA A 94 5.45 16.42 -1.23
CA ALA A 94 4.79 15.31 -1.90
C ALA A 94 3.40 15.71 -2.42
N LYS A 95 2.59 16.36 -1.60
CA LYS A 95 1.27 16.85 -2.00
C LYS A 95 1.38 17.87 -3.15
N HIS A 96 2.29 18.82 -3.05
CA HIS A 96 2.50 19.83 -4.10
C HIS A 96 2.91 19.20 -5.44
N LYS A 97 3.73 18.15 -5.40
CA LYS A 97 4.16 17.40 -6.59
C LYS A 97 3.08 16.47 -7.15
N GLY A 98 1.96 16.26 -6.46
CA GLY A 98 0.92 15.32 -6.89
C GLY A 98 1.31 13.85 -6.72
N ILE A 99 2.18 13.55 -5.75
CA ILE A 99 2.50 12.17 -5.33
C ILE A 99 1.26 11.60 -4.64
N THR A 100 0.89 10.36 -4.97
CA THR A 100 -0.40 9.77 -4.54
C THR A 100 -0.44 9.46 -3.04
N GLY A 101 0.69 9.05 -2.46
CA GLY A 101 0.77 8.70 -1.04
C GLY A 101 2.13 8.14 -0.68
N THR A 102 2.30 7.79 0.60
CA THR A 102 3.54 7.22 1.14
C THR A 102 3.25 6.01 2.01
N VAL A 103 3.99 4.93 1.79
CA VAL A 103 3.97 3.69 2.58
C VAL A 103 5.31 3.51 3.26
N ILE A 104 5.31 3.27 4.58
CA ILE A 104 6.53 3.23 5.39
C ILE A 104 6.56 1.95 6.22
N ASP A 105 7.54 1.10 6.00
CA ASP A 105 7.88 0.04 6.95
C ASP A 105 8.69 0.63 8.10
N GLY A 106 7.95 1.21 9.04
CA GLY A 106 8.46 2.01 10.14
C GLY A 106 7.44 3.03 10.63
N VAL A 107 7.91 4.14 11.17
CA VAL A 107 7.06 5.17 11.78
C VAL A 107 7.10 6.51 11.03
N CYS A 108 6.01 7.27 11.12
CA CYS A 108 5.93 8.68 10.71
C CYS A 108 5.75 9.60 11.91
N ARG A 109 5.92 10.93 11.71
CA ARG A 109 5.63 11.98 12.70
C ARG A 109 4.82 13.11 12.09
N ASP A 110 4.53 14.13 12.90
CA ASP A 110 3.79 15.34 12.50
C ASP A 110 2.37 15.00 11.96
N THR A 111 1.75 13.96 12.53
CA THR A 111 0.50 13.36 12.05
C THR A 111 -0.64 14.37 11.92
N ASN A 112 -0.76 15.33 12.87
CA ASN A 112 -1.80 16.36 12.77
C ASN A 112 -1.66 17.18 11.48
N ARG A 113 -0.43 17.57 11.13
CA ARG A 113 -0.16 18.34 9.92
C ARG A 113 -0.37 17.51 8.66
N ILE A 114 -0.04 16.21 8.70
CA ILE A 114 -0.30 15.25 7.61
C ILE A 114 -1.81 15.16 7.34
N LEU A 115 -2.63 15.05 8.41
CA LEU A 115 -4.10 15.02 8.32
C LEU A 115 -4.68 16.33 7.79
N GLU A 116 -4.19 17.48 8.27
CA GLU A 116 -4.61 18.81 7.77
C GLU A 116 -4.30 18.97 6.28
N LEU A 117 -3.16 18.46 5.83
CA LEU A 117 -2.78 18.48 4.42
C LEU A 117 -3.56 17.45 3.59
N ASP A 118 -4.33 16.57 4.21
CA ASP A 118 -5.05 15.48 3.55
C ASP A 118 -4.16 14.73 2.54
N TYR A 119 -3.01 14.24 3.03
CA TYR A 119 -2.04 13.48 2.24
C TYR A 119 -1.90 12.07 2.81
N PRO A 120 -2.18 11.03 2.00
CA PRO A 120 -2.20 9.65 2.48
C PRO A 120 -0.83 9.16 2.92
N VAL A 121 -0.71 8.77 4.20
CA VAL A 121 0.46 8.12 4.78
C VAL A 121 0.04 6.84 5.48
N PHE A 122 0.68 5.74 5.12
CA PHE A 122 0.54 4.42 5.70
C PHE A 122 1.83 4.04 6.41
N SER A 123 1.77 3.58 7.64
CA SER A 123 2.96 3.25 8.43
C SER A 123 2.66 2.20 9.48
N SER A 124 3.70 1.56 10.02
CA SER A 124 3.55 0.60 11.13
C SER A 124 3.07 1.28 12.41
N SER A 125 3.48 2.54 12.65
CA SER A 125 3.08 3.32 13.82
C SER A 125 3.48 4.80 13.67
N ARG A 126 3.38 5.56 14.76
CA ARG A 126 3.74 6.98 14.87
C ARG A 126 4.76 7.16 15.99
N TYR A 127 5.82 7.95 15.74
CA TYR A 127 6.80 8.28 16.76
C TYR A 127 7.50 9.60 16.44
N MET A 128 7.73 10.47 17.44
CA MET A 128 8.17 11.85 17.24
C MET A 128 9.66 12.01 16.93
N ARG A 129 10.50 11.00 17.19
CA ARG A 129 11.95 11.14 17.10
C ARG A 129 12.41 11.17 15.63
N THR A 130 13.18 12.20 15.29
CA THR A 130 13.75 12.34 13.92
C THR A 130 14.74 11.23 13.57
N GLY A 131 14.76 10.84 12.29
CA GLY A 131 15.77 9.95 11.72
C GLY A 131 17.12 10.59 11.48
N LYS A 132 17.19 11.95 11.47
CA LYS A 132 18.47 12.66 11.31
C LYS A 132 19.52 12.15 12.29
N ASP A 133 20.74 11.88 11.79
CA ASP A 133 21.87 11.29 12.52
C ASP A 133 21.63 9.86 13.06
N ARG A 134 20.57 9.17 12.59
CA ARG A 134 20.25 7.77 12.96
C ARG A 134 20.13 6.86 11.75
N VAL A 135 19.50 7.38 10.70
CA VAL A 135 19.33 6.69 9.42
C VAL A 135 19.66 7.62 8.27
N GLN A 136 19.96 7.04 7.14
CA GLN A 136 20.20 7.71 5.86
C GLN A 136 19.60 6.89 4.73
N VAL A 137 19.40 7.50 3.58
CA VAL A 137 19.04 6.79 2.35
C VAL A 137 20.24 5.96 1.89
N ASP A 138 20.04 4.65 1.77
CA ASP A 138 21.04 3.71 1.26
C ASP A 138 20.88 3.47 -0.23
N SER A 139 19.63 3.33 -0.71
CA SER A 139 19.36 3.16 -2.15
C SER A 139 17.99 3.69 -2.55
N ILE A 140 17.87 4.06 -3.83
CA ILE A 140 16.66 4.53 -4.48
C ILE A 140 16.47 3.70 -5.75
N GLY A 141 15.21 3.30 -6.05
CA GLY A 141 14.90 2.53 -7.27
C GLY A 141 15.37 1.08 -7.23
N GLU A 142 15.71 0.55 -6.08
CA GLU A 142 16.04 -0.86 -5.86
C GLU A 142 14.88 -1.60 -5.21
N ALA A 143 14.88 -2.93 -5.28
CA ALA A 143 13.90 -3.74 -4.57
C ALA A 143 14.05 -3.60 -3.05
N VAL A 144 12.93 -3.39 -2.37
CA VAL A 144 12.84 -3.21 -0.91
C VAL A 144 11.96 -4.29 -0.27
N SER A 145 11.94 -4.33 1.06
CA SER A 145 11.04 -5.18 1.84
C SER A 145 10.12 -4.33 2.71
N ILE A 146 8.82 -4.51 2.58
CA ILE A 146 7.81 -3.84 3.40
C ILE A 146 7.02 -4.90 4.16
N ALA A 147 7.16 -4.93 5.47
CA ALA A 147 6.55 -5.98 6.32
C ALA A 147 6.80 -7.41 5.78
N ASN A 148 8.01 -7.70 5.33
CA ASN A 148 8.47 -8.93 4.67
C ASN A 148 7.90 -9.17 3.25
N ILE A 149 7.15 -8.26 2.68
CA ILE A 149 6.71 -8.32 1.29
C ILE A 149 7.74 -7.63 0.40
N ARG A 150 8.18 -8.32 -0.65
CA ARG A 150 9.10 -7.73 -1.64
C ARG A 150 8.36 -6.73 -2.51
N VAL A 151 8.93 -5.53 -2.66
CA VAL A 151 8.43 -4.48 -3.54
C VAL A 151 9.54 -4.07 -4.50
N ARG A 152 9.26 -4.08 -5.79
CA ARG A 152 10.13 -3.57 -6.83
C ARG A 152 9.64 -2.21 -7.33
N PRO A 153 10.52 -1.37 -7.87
CA PRO A 153 10.09 -0.17 -8.58
C PRO A 153 9.07 -0.54 -9.67
N GLY A 154 7.94 0.19 -9.69
CA GLY A 154 6.88 -0.04 -10.66
C GLY A 154 5.80 -1.06 -10.26
N ASP A 155 5.99 -1.86 -9.21
CA ASP A 155 4.90 -2.68 -8.64
C ASP A 155 3.72 -1.79 -8.26
N ILE A 156 2.49 -2.31 -8.35
CA ILE A 156 1.30 -1.55 -7.96
C ILE A 156 1.12 -1.66 -6.44
N ILE A 157 0.96 -0.52 -5.80
CA ILE A 157 0.61 -0.39 -4.39
C ILE A 157 -0.84 0.06 -4.29
N ILE A 158 -1.64 -0.67 -3.52
CA ILE A 158 -3.00 -0.29 -3.16
C ILE A 158 -3.08 -0.19 -1.64
N GLY A 159 -3.69 0.87 -1.14
CA GLY A 159 -3.91 1.05 0.30
C GLY A 159 -5.26 1.66 0.59
N ASP A 160 -5.91 1.20 1.66
CA ASP A 160 -7.16 1.74 2.18
C ASP A 160 -7.24 1.60 3.72
N ALA A 161 -8.44 1.64 4.29
CA ALA A 161 -8.65 1.53 5.74
C ALA A 161 -8.13 0.23 6.35
N ASP A 162 -8.12 -0.88 5.58
CA ASP A 162 -7.76 -2.21 6.06
C ASP A 162 -6.25 -2.47 5.99
N GLY A 163 -5.52 -1.73 5.15
CA GLY A 163 -4.08 -1.85 5.07
C GLY A 163 -3.50 -1.56 3.68
N VAL A 164 -2.40 -2.24 3.37
CA VAL A 164 -1.67 -2.09 2.10
C VAL A 164 -1.42 -3.45 1.48
N VAL A 165 -1.65 -3.54 0.17
CA VAL A 165 -1.27 -4.69 -0.66
C VAL A 165 -0.32 -4.28 -1.78
N VAL A 166 0.57 -5.18 -2.14
CA VAL A 166 1.55 -5.05 -3.22
C VAL A 166 1.19 -6.03 -4.33
N ILE A 167 1.12 -5.55 -5.55
CA ILE A 167 0.85 -6.37 -6.74
C ILE A 167 2.07 -6.30 -7.65
N PRO A 168 2.81 -7.41 -7.84
CA PRO A 168 3.92 -7.46 -8.77
C PRO A 168 3.49 -7.11 -10.20
N GLN A 169 4.27 -6.27 -10.88
CA GLN A 169 3.96 -5.77 -12.22
C GLN A 169 3.74 -6.90 -13.23
N GLU A 170 4.48 -8.00 -13.10
CA GLU A 170 4.43 -9.13 -14.05
C GLU A 170 3.08 -9.88 -14.06
N ILE A 171 2.24 -9.67 -13.03
CA ILE A 171 0.98 -10.42 -12.86
C ILE A 171 -0.22 -9.50 -12.61
N GLU A 172 -0.06 -8.19 -12.74
CA GLU A 172 -1.09 -7.22 -12.39
C GLU A 172 -2.42 -7.42 -13.13
N GLU A 173 -2.37 -7.76 -14.43
CA GLU A 173 -3.58 -8.06 -15.21
C GLU A 173 -4.30 -9.32 -14.70
N LYS A 174 -3.54 -10.35 -14.30
CA LYS A 174 -4.09 -11.59 -13.77
C LYS A 174 -4.75 -11.36 -12.41
N VAL A 175 -4.11 -10.57 -11.52
CA VAL A 175 -4.67 -10.20 -10.22
C VAL A 175 -5.95 -9.39 -10.42
N LEU A 176 -5.95 -8.41 -11.33
CA LEU A 176 -7.12 -7.58 -11.63
C LEU A 176 -8.31 -8.44 -12.12
N ALA A 177 -8.06 -9.37 -13.02
CA ALA A 177 -9.11 -10.23 -13.55
C ALA A 177 -9.75 -11.07 -12.44
N VAL A 178 -8.95 -11.66 -11.55
CA VAL A 178 -9.44 -12.45 -10.41
C VAL A 178 -10.18 -11.57 -9.40
N ALA A 179 -9.65 -10.38 -9.09
CA ALA A 179 -10.29 -9.44 -8.17
C ALA A 179 -11.66 -8.97 -8.67
N ILE A 180 -11.81 -8.69 -9.96
CA ILE A 180 -13.09 -8.35 -10.59
C ILE A 180 -14.10 -9.52 -10.49
N GLU A 181 -13.65 -10.76 -10.68
CA GLU A 181 -14.50 -11.96 -10.53
C GLU A 181 -15.02 -12.08 -9.09
N ILE A 182 -14.14 -11.93 -8.11
CA ILE A 182 -14.49 -11.98 -6.67
C ILE A 182 -15.46 -10.86 -6.30
N GLU A 183 -15.15 -9.61 -6.63
CA GLU A 183 -16.01 -8.45 -6.34
C GLU A 183 -17.41 -8.62 -6.97
N GLY A 184 -17.48 -9.13 -8.22
CA GLY A 184 -18.73 -9.41 -8.90
C GLY A 184 -19.59 -10.43 -8.15
N ALA A 185 -19.00 -11.52 -7.69
CA ALA A 185 -19.72 -12.55 -6.92
C ALA A 185 -20.16 -12.03 -5.55
N GLU A 186 -19.31 -11.31 -4.85
CA GLU A 186 -19.66 -10.70 -3.54
C GLU A 186 -20.79 -9.68 -3.68
N HIS A 187 -20.74 -8.85 -4.72
CA HIS A 187 -21.82 -7.92 -5.00
C HIS A 187 -23.16 -8.64 -5.20
N GLN A 188 -23.19 -9.76 -5.96
CA GLN A 188 -24.40 -10.55 -6.14
C GLN A 188 -24.89 -11.20 -4.83
N ILE A 189 -23.97 -11.65 -3.97
CA ILE A 189 -24.31 -12.20 -2.65
C ILE A 189 -24.94 -11.12 -1.78
N ARG A 190 -24.36 -9.91 -1.73
CA ARG A 190 -24.93 -8.77 -1.00
C ARG A 190 -26.36 -8.46 -1.46
N LEU A 191 -26.58 -8.36 -2.77
CA LEU A 191 -27.90 -8.11 -3.34
C LEU A 191 -28.92 -9.23 -3.05
N ALA A 192 -28.49 -10.49 -3.07
CA ALA A 192 -29.37 -11.63 -2.79
C ALA A 192 -29.79 -11.65 -1.30
N THR A 193 -28.85 -11.39 -0.39
CA THR A 193 -29.13 -11.34 1.04
C THR A 193 -30.03 -10.16 1.43
N GLU A 194 -29.87 -8.99 0.81
CA GLU A 194 -30.76 -7.83 0.97
C GLU A 194 -32.21 -8.15 0.52
N LYS A 195 -32.37 -9.05 -0.47
CA LYS A 195 -33.67 -9.53 -0.92
C LYS A 195 -34.25 -10.68 -0.08
N GLY A 196 -33.59 -11.05 1.02
CA GLY A 196 -34.06 -12.05 1.97
C GLY A 196 -33.53 -13.48 1.74
N MET A 197 -32.63 -13.71 0.78
CA MET A 197 -31.96 -15.00 0.65
C MET A 197 -31.03 -15.22 1.85
N SER A 198 -30.99 -16.44 2.40
CA SER A 198 -30.04 -16.72 3.48
C SER A 198 -28.60 -16.66 2.95
N LEU A 199 -27.66 -16.25 3.82
CA LEU A 199 -26.23 -16.18 3.45
C LEU A 199 -25.69 -17.51 2.96
N LYS A 200 -26.14 -18.61 3.58
CA LYS A 200 -25.74 -19.97 3.18
C LYS A 200 -26.18 -20.30 1.75
N GLU A 201 -27.42 -19.99 1.40
CA GLU A 201 -27.98 -20.20 0.04
C GLU A 201 -27.27 -19.31 -0.97
N ALA A 202 -27.10 -18.02 -0.66
CA ALA A 202 -26.42 -17.08 -1.56
C ALA A 202 -24.98 -17.50 -1.85
N ARG A 203 -24.20 -17.88 -0.84
CA ARG A 203 -22.82 -18.38 -1.00
C ARG A 203 -22.75 -19.65 -1.84
N SER A 204 -23.68 -20.57 -1.63
CA SER A 204 -23.76 -21.80 -2.43
C SER A 204 -24.13 -21.48 -3.88
N TYR A 205 -25.12 -20.60 -4.09
CA TYR A 205 -25.61 -20.25 -5.44
C TYR A 205 -24.54 -19.55 -6.29
N PHE A 206 -23.77 -18.64 -5.69
CA PHE A 206 -22.72 -17.89 -6.37
C PHE A 206 -21.31 -18.53 -6.27
N ASN A 207 -21.21 -19.79 -5.84
CA ASN A 207 -19.95 -20.55 -5.73
C ASN A 207 -18.85 -19.84 -4.95
N TYR A 208 -19.21 -19.07 -3.92
CA TYR A 208 -18.30 -18.21 -3.16
C TYR A 208 -17.06 -18.95 -2.62
N HIS A 209 -17.24 -20.17 -2.10
CA HIS A 209 -16.14 -20.95 -1.54
C HIS A 209 -15.08 -21.36 -2.56
N SER A 210 -15.44 -21.52 -3.84
CA SER A 210 -14.47 -21.83 -4.89
C SER A 210 -13.70 -20.61 -5.40
N LEU A 211 -14.20 -19.40 -5.11
CA LEU A 211 -13.56 -18.15 -5.55
C LEU A 211 -12.31 -17.80 -4.73
N GLN A 212 -12.26 -18.22 -3.46
CA GLN A 212 -11.18 -17.92 -2.52
C GLN A 212 -10.23 -19.12 -2.29
N THR A 213 -10.54 -20.30 -2.81
CA THR A 213 -9.68 -21.47 -2.63
C THR A 213 -8.48 -21.37 -3.56
N LYS A 214 -7.27 -21.61 -3.04
CA LYS A 214 -6.05 -21.75 -3.87
C LYS A 214 -6.33 -22.72 -5.00
N GLY A 215 -6.06 -22.31 -6.24
CA GLY A 215 -6.06 -23.21 -7.40
C GLY A 215 -5.03 -24.32 -7.18
N GLU A 216 -5.38 -25.57 -7.49
CA GLU A 216 -4.48 -26.73 -7.50
C GLU A 216 -3.33 -26.53 -8.51
#